data_63653b048a3f1f0141a73d70188fd84f
#
_entry.id   63653b048a3f1f0141a73d70188fd84f
#
_cell.length_a   1.000
_cell.length_b   1.000
_cell.length_c   1.000
_cell.angle_alpha   90.00
_cell.angle_beta   90.00
_cell.angle_gamma   90.00
#
_symmetry.space_group_name_H-M   'P 1'
#
loop_
_entity.id
_entity.type
_entity.pdbx_description
1 polymer ?
#
loop_
_entity_poly.entity_id
_entity_poly.type
_entity_poly.pdbx_seq_one_letter_code
_entity_poly.pdbx_strand_id
1 'polypeptide(L)'
;METNNKVNKDLRFDSYPAPLEQVTAYARKYSQIKEVKGYLFTQLVVSLLLKWAQGLSWRTAYRVGTSIGNLLYRLKLRRDVAITNLDIVYGTTKTLSEKERIYRESMLNLGRVIVNYLRLPYMGPEFWQNNWDWKNEKILQDAYNRKKGVILVSGHIGMMDLSGGKLGMCGYPAGMVGKKISHPVFNKLTLDSRRAMNICAINYKNSATRILRGIKRGEAIGMAIDQNMKPQYGMFIDWMGKPALSVKAPAMVARRTGAAVIAGYSYQKEIDRFEMVVTEEVPWEACPEDPEKEILINNQNQADAIQRIIYAKPELWFWIHRRWKNQPCRMSNPYKKK
;
A
#
# COMPACT_ATOMS: atom_id res chain seq x y z
N MET A 1 13.92 7.64 26.06
CA MET A 1 13.12 6.65 25.33
C MET A 1 11.66 6.55 25.80
N GLU A 2 11.32 7.02 26.98
CA GLU A 2 9.95 6.94 27.57
C GLU A 2 8.94 7.95 27.02
N THR A 3 9.40 9.09 26.51
CA THR A 3 8.50 10.16 26.01
C THR A 3 7.74 9.81 24.72
N ASN A 4 8.25 8.85 23.92
CA ASN A 4 7.58 8.44 22.67
C ASN A 4 6.39 7.47 22.88
N ASN A 5 6.31 6.81 24.03
CA ASN A 5 5.22 5.85 24.32
C ASN A 5 3.97 6.53 24.91
N LYS A 6 4.13 7.67 25.59
CA LYS A 6 2.98 8.43 26.13
C LYS A 6 2.14 9.09 25.02
N VAL A 7 2.78 9.59 23.97
CA VAL A 7 2.09 10.27 22.87
C VAL A 7 1.14 9.36 22.09
N ASN A 8 1.38 8.05 22.05
CA ASN A 8 0.52 7.12 21.31
C ASN A 8 -0.75 6.66 22.04
N LYS A 9 -0.84 6.84 23.34
CA LYS A 9 -2.03 6.45 24.13
C LYS A 9 -3.14 7.52 24.14
N ASP A 10 -2.76 8.78 23.96
CA ASP A 10 -3.68 9.94 24.08
C ASP A 10 -4.35 10.33 22.75
N LEU A 11 -4.20 9.55 21.68
CA LEU A 11 -4.68 9.87 20.32
C LEU A 11 -6.04 9.22 20.00
N ARG A 12 -6.92 9.09 20.97
CA ARG A 12 -8.30 8.67 20.71
C ARG A 12 -9.16 9.93 20.54
N PHE A 13 -9.71 10.12 19.34
CA PHE A 13 -10.81 11.04 19.13
C PHE A 13 -12.11 10.23 19.18
N ASP A 14 -13.08 10.74 19.91
CA ASP A 14 -14.35 10.03 20.16
C ASP A 14 -15.28 10.06 18.93
N SER A 15 -14.99 10.89 17.93
CA SER A 15 -15.75 10.99 16.68
C SER A 15 -14.89 11.42 15.49
N TYR A 16 -15.31 11.08 14.26
CA TYR A 16 -14.66 11.56 13.02
C TYR A 16 -15.74 12.17 12.09
N PRO A 17 -15.51 13.36 11.53
CA PRO A 17 -14.35 14.25 11.76
C PRO A 17 -14.30 14.75 13.20
N ALA A 18 -13.11 14.77 13.82
CA ALA A 18 -12.94 15.24 15.18
C ALA A 18 -13.40 16.72 15.29
N PRO A 19 -14.13 17.11 16.37
CA PRO A 19 -14.52 18.49 16.60
C PRO A 19 -13.31 19.42 16.56
N LEU A 20 -13.51 20.65 16.03
CA LEU A 20 -12.44 21.62 15.84
C LEU A 20 -11.68 21.93 17.15
N GLU A 21 -12.37 21.88 18.29
CA GLU A 21 -11.79 22.07 19.63
C GLU A 21 -10.80 20.97 20.01
N GLN A 22 -11.10 19.69 19.69
CA GLN A 22 -10.20 18.57 19.93
C GLN A 22 -8.98 18.65 19.00
N VAL A 23 -9.17 19.07 17.76
CA VAL A 23 -8.09 19.31 16.79
C VAL A 23 -7.17 20.43 17.26
N THR A 24 -7.74 21.53 17.79
CA THR A 24 -6.96 22.68 18.30
C THR A 24 -6.22 22.37 19.60
N ALA A 25 -6.86 21.64 20.52
CA ALA A 25 -6.20 21.19 21.76
C ALA A 25 -5.05 20.25 21.47
N TYR A 26 -5.25 19.31 20.53
CA TYR A 26 -4.19 18.42 20.04
C TYR A 26 -3.05 19.17 19.36
N ALA A 27 -3.37 20.14 18.51
CA ALA A 27 -2.38 20.98 17.84
C ALA A 27 -1.53 21.79 18.83
N ARG A 28 -2.16 22.35 19.89
CA ARG A 28 -1.44 23.04 20.97
C ARG A 28 -0.51 22.10 21.75
N LYS A 29 -0.98 20.92 22.12
CA LYS A 29 -0.17 19.90 22.82
C LYS A 29 1.03 19.45 21.97
N TYR A 30 0.86 19.31 20.64
CA TYR A 30 1.95 18.91 19.72
C TYR A 30 2.93 20.05 19.41
N SER A 31 2.47 21.30 19.38
CA SER A 31 3.36 22.46 19.20
C SER A 31 4.32 22.66 20.38
N GLN A 32 3.91 22.19 21.58
CA GLN A 32 4.77 22.22 22.78
C GLN A 32 5.79 21.06 22.83
N ILE A 33 5.59 19.97 22.07
CA ILE A 33 6.42 18.76 22.17
C ILE A 33 7.58 18.74 21.18
N LYS A 34 7.51 19.41 20.04
CA LYS A 34 8.63 19.72 19.12
C LYS A 34 8.16 20.52 17.92
N GLU A 35 8.85 21.59 17.65
CA GLU A 35 9.03 22.34 16.43
C GLU A 35 8.72 21.61 15.11
N VAL A 36 7.46 21.29 14.84
CA VAL A 36 7.04 21.07 13.47
C VAL A 36 6.64 22.43 12.93
N LYS A 37 7.64 23.19 12.45
CA LYS A 37 7.39 24.45 11.74
C LYS A 37 6.27 24.24 10.74
N GLY A 38 5.22 25.04 10.81
CA GLY A 38 4.09 24.95 9.92
C GLY A 38 3.07 23.85 10.23
N TYR A 39 3.12 23.18 11.40
CA TYR A 39 2.15 22.15 11.75
C TYR A 39 0.69 22.63 11.64
N LEU A 40 0.36 23.78 12.25
CA LEU A 40 -0.99 24.35 12.20
C LEU A 40 -1.39 24.72 10.78
N PHE A 41 -0.48 25.31 10.02
CA PHE A 41 -0.70 25.62 8.61
C PHE A 41 -0.96 24.34 7.79
N THR A 42 -0.11 23.32 7.95
CA THR A 42 -0.32 22.03 7.26
C THR A 42 -1.65 21.39 7.68
N GLN A 43 -1.99 21.43 8.95
CA GLN A 43 -3.27 20.91 9.45
C GLN A 43 -4.46 21.65 8.81
N LEU A 44 -4.40 22.97 8.73
CA LEU A 44 -5.45 23.79 8.10
C LEU A 44 -5.57 23.44 6.61
N VAL A 45 -4.46 23.42 5.88
CA VAL A 45 -4.43 23.08 4.45
C VAL A 45 -4.99 21.69 4.20
N VAL A 46 -4.56 20.69 4.97
CA VAL A 46 -5.07 19.32 4.84
C VAL A 46 -6.57 19.27 5.15
N SER A 47 -7.04 19.96 6.19
CA SER A 47 -8.47 19.99 6.53
C SER A 47 -9.31 20.64 5.43
N LEU A 48 -8.83 21.72 4.81
CA LEU A 48 -9.50 22.37 3.68
C LEU A 48 -9.53 21.47 2.45
N LEU A 49 -8.41 20.79 2.14
CA LEU A 49 -8.32 19.82 1.04
C LEU A 49 -9.27 18.62 1.25
N LEU A 50 -9.40 18.13 2.48
CA LEU A 50 -10.34 17.06 2.80
C LEU A 50 -11.79 17.49 2.60
N LYS A 51 -12.18 18.66 3.11
CA LYS A 51 -13.52 19.22 2.91
C LYS A 51 -13.84 19.45 1.44
N TRP A 52 -12.88 20.01 0.70
CA TRP A 52 -13.02 20.22 -0.73
C TRP A 52 -13.18 18.88 -1.47
N ALA A 53 -12.31 17.89 -1.19
CA ALA A 53 -12.37 16.59 -1.84
C ALA A 53 -13.68 15.83 -1.55
N GLN A 54 -14.22 15.99 -0.33
CA GLN A 54 -15.51 15.42 0.07
C GLN A 54 -16.66 15.92 -0.80
N GLY A 55 -16.68 17.22 -1.14
CA GLY A 55 -17.73 17.83 -1.95
C GLY A 55 -17.68 17.51 -3.45
N LEU A 56 -16.64 16.82 -3.92
CA LEU A 56 -16.48 16.50 -5.34
C LEU A 56 -17.43 15.38 -5.78
N SER A 57 -18.15 15.59 -6.89
CA SER A 57 -18.81 14.48 -7.59
C SER A 57 -17.76 13.48 -8.09
N TRP A 58 -18.15 12.22 -8.34
CA TRP A 58 -17.24 11.20 -8.88
C TRP A 58 -16.58 11.63 -10.20
N ARG A 59 -17.38 12.22 -11.11
CA ARG A 59 -16.86 12.75 -12.38
C ARG A 59 -15.83 13.86 -12.18
N THR A 60 -16.11 14.79 -11.26
CA THR A 60 -15.17 15.88 -10.94
C THR A 60 -13.90 15.35 -10.27
N ALA A 61 -14.03 14.45 -9.28
CA ALA A 61 -12.90 13.82 -8.62
C ALA A 61 -11.99 13.06 -9.60
N TYR A 62 -12.58 12.31 -10.53
CA TYR A 62 -11.86 11.62 -11.59
C TYR A 62 -11.09 12.59 -12.50
N ARG A 63 -11.74 13.67 -12.95
CA ARG A 63 -11.12 14.70 -13.79
C ARG A 63 -9.99 15.43 -13.07
N VAL A 64 -10.22 15.83 -11.82
CA VAL A 64 -9.19 16.47 -10.98
C VAL A 64 -8.01 15.55 -10.77
N GLY A 65 -8.25 14.29 -10.42
CA GLY A 65 -7.19 13.28 -10.26
C GLY A 65 -6.40 13.09 -11.55
N THR A 66 -7.08 12.99 -12.69
CA THR A 66 -6.44 12.88 -14.01
C THR A 66 -5.61 14.14 -14.35
N SER A 67 -6.12 15.33 -14.01
CA SER A 67 -5.40 16.60 -14.22
C SER A 67 -4.15 16.70 -13.33
N ILE A 68 -4.24 16.29 -12.07
CA ILE A 68 -3.08 16.17 -11.18
C ILE A 68 -2.06 15.20 -11.78
N GLY A 69 -2.49 14.03 -12.22
CA GLY A 69 -1.61 13.04 -12.86
C GLY A 69 -0.93 13.58 -14.12
N ASN A 70 -1.65 14.31 -14.98
CA ASN A 70 -1.06 15.00 -16.14
C ASN A 70 -0.02 16.05 -15.74
N LEU A 71 -0.27 16.80 -14.66
CA LEU A 71 0.71 17.76 -14.13
C LEU A 71 1.98 17.03 -13.65
N LEU A 72 1.84 15.97 -12.88
CA LEU A 72 2.97 15.14 -12.41
C LEU A 72 3.79 14.58 -13.59
N TYR A 73 3.11 14.11 -14.63
CA TYR A 73 3.75 13.66 -15.87
C TYR A 73 4.51 14.79 -16.58
N ARG A 74 3.88 15.96 -16.78
CA ARG A 74 4.51 17.13 -17.42
C ARG A 74 5.71 17.64 -16.65
N LEU A 75 5.65 17.61 -15.30
CA LEU A 75 6.76 17.94 -14.42
C LEU A 75 7.83 16.83 -14.37
N LYS A 76 7.65 15.75 -15.15
CA LYS A 76 8.59 14.62 -15.24
C LYS A 76 8.92 14.01 -13.86
N LEU A 77 7.92 13.92 -12.96
CA LEU A 77 8.11 13.43 -11.60
C LEU A 77 8.84 12.08 -11.60
N ARG A 78 10.13 12.09 -11.23
CA ARG A 78 11.01 10.90 -11.19
C ARG A 78 11.00 10.06 -12.48
N ARG A 79 10.83 10.70 -13.62
CA ARG A 79 10.79 10.06 -14.95
C ARG A 79 12.01 9.16 -15.16
N ASP A 80 13.22 9.62 -14.82
CA ASP A 80 14.45 8.83 -15.00
C ASP A 80 14.39 7.50 -14.24
N VAL A 81 13.80 7.50 -13.01
CA VAL A 81 13.60 6.27 -12.25
C VAL A 81 12.59 5.36 -12.92
N ALA A 82 11.47 5.92 -13.40
CA ALA A 82 10.42 5.15 -14.06
C ALA A 82 10.92 4.51 -15.35
N ILE A 83 11.61 5.27 -16.20
CA ILE A 83 12.18 4.74 -17.45
C ILE A 83 13.26 3.70 -17.17
N THR A 84 14.17 3.93 -16.19
CA THR A 84 15.15 2.92 -15.78
C THR A 84 14.45 1.63 -15.33
N ASN A 85 13.37 1.70 -14.57
CA ASN A 85 12.60 0.54 -14.15
C ASN A 85 11.95 -0.18 -15.34
N LEU A 86 11.36 0.57 -16.27
CA LEU A 86 10.75 0.05 -17.49
C LEU A 86 11.79 -0.59 -18.42
N ASP A 87 13.01 -0.02 -18.49
CA ASP A 87 14.13 -0.61 -19.21
C ASP A 87 14.60 -1.92 -18.61
N ILE A 88 14.65 -2.01 -17.27
CA ILE A 88 14.97 -3.26 -16.59
C ILE A 88 13.95 -4.35 -16.91
N VAL A 89 12.66 -4.01 -16.90
CA VAL A 89 11.56 -4.97 -17.05
C VAL A 89 11.33 -5.38 -18.51
N TYR A 90 11.37 -4.42 -19.41
CA TYR A 90 10.98 -4.65 -20.81
C TYR A 90 12.15 -4.66 -21.79
N GLY A 91 13.34 -4.18 -21.38
CA GLY A 91 14.51 -4.15 -22.27
C GLY A 91 14.17 -3.57 -23.64
N THR A 92 14.44 -4.33 -24.68
CA THR A 92 14.12 -3.99 -26.09
C THR A 92 12.73 -4.46 -26.53
N THR A 93 11.98 -5.22 -25.71
CA THR A 93 10.64 -5.71 -26.08
C THR A 93 9.58 -4.61 -26.14
N LYS A 94 9.87 -3.44 -25.56
CA LYS A 94 9.05 -2.23 -25.69
C LYS A 94 9.89 -1.05 -26.13
N THR A 95 9.36 -0.29 -27.06
CA THR A 95 9.94 0.97 -27.52
C THR A 95 9.93 2.03 -26.41
N LEU A 96 10.74 3.07 -26.54
CA LEU A 96 10.72 4.19 -25.61
C LEU A 96 9.33 4.86 -25.55
N SER A 97 8.65 4.97 -26.68
CA SER A 97 7.29 5.53 -26.74
C SER A 97 6.27 4.72 -25.93
N GLU A 98 6.34 3.40 -25.99
CA GLU A 98 5.47 2.53 -25.19
C GLU A 98 5.79 2.63 -23.69
N LYS A 99 7.07 2.71 -23.31
CA LYS A 99 7.50 2.93 -21.93
C LYS A 99 7.01 4.30 -21.41
N GLU A 100 7.11 5.35 -22.22
CA GLU A 100 6.58 6.68 -21.89
C GLU A 100 5.07 6.66 -21.73
N ARG A 101 4.34 5.88 -22.53
CA ARG A 101 2.90 5.71 -22.38
C ARG A 101 2.58 5.05 -21.04
N ILE A 102 3.27 3.97 -20.67
CA ILE A 102 3.09 3.30 -19.37
C ILE A 102 3.39 4.29 -18.23
N TYR A 103 4.49 5.02 -18.30
CA TYR A 103 4.84 6.03 -17.29
C TYR A 103 3.74 7.09 -17.19
N ARG A 104 3.25 7.63 -18.32
CA ARG A 104 2.16 8.61 -18.34
C ARG A 104 0.91 8.06 -17.68
N GLU A 105 0.44 6.88 -18.07
CA GLU A 105 -0.77 6.27 -17.51
C GLU A 105 -0.62 5.99 -16.01
N SER A 106 0.57 5.58 -15.56
CA SER A 106 0.84 5.40 -14.13
C SER A 106 0.78 6.72 -13.34
N MET A 107 1.18 7.84 -13.93
CA MET A 107 1.02 9.16 -13.32
C MET A 107 -0.45 9.58 -13.25
N LEU A 108 -1.26 9.30 -14.30
CA LEU A 108 -2.70 9.54 -14.29
C LEU A 108 -3.39 8.73 -13.18
N ASN A 109 -3.02 7.46 -13.07
CA ASN A 109 -3.48 6.60 -11.98
C ASN A 109 -3.09 7.16 -10.61
N LEU A 110 -1.83 7.57 -10.42
CA LEU A 110 -1.34 8.17 -9.18
C LEU A 110 -2.15 9.42 -8.78
N GLY A 111 -2.46 10.29 -9.73
CA GLY A 111 -3.29 11.48 -9.48
C GLY A 111 -4.69 11.11 -9.00
N ARG A 112 -5.33 10.07 -9.60
CA ARG A 112 -6.62 9.55 -9.15
C ARG A 112 -6.53 8.90 -7.76
N VAL A 113 -5.45 8.16 -7.48
CA VAL A 113 -5.19 7.59 -6.15
C VAL A 113 -5.13 8.70 -5.10
N ILE A 114 -4.41 9.80 -5.35
CA ILE A 114 -4.29 10.93 -4.42
C ILE A 114 -5.67 11.52 -4.09
N VAL A 115 -6.50 11.80 -5.09
CA VAL A 115 -7.83 12.39 -4.87
C VAL A 115 -8.75 11.42 -4.13
N ASN A 116 -8.77 10.15 -4.53
CA ASN A 116 -9.58 9.14 -3.85
C ASN A 116 -9.12 8.90 -2.40
N TYR A 117 -7.81 8.98 -2.13
CA TYR A 117 -7.28 8.86 -0.77
C TYR A 117 -7.77 10.00 0.14
N LEU A 118 -7.86 11.24 -0.37
CA LEU A 118 -8.43 12.37 0.38
C LEU A 118 -9.93 12.20 0.64
N ARG A 119 -10.64 11.45 -0.19
CA ARG A 119 -12.07 11.17 -0.05
C ARG A 119 -12.38 9.99 0.87
N LEU A 120 -11.41 9.10 1.11
CA LEU A 120 -11.59 7.87 1.89
C LEU A 120 -12.35 8.05 3.21
N PRO A 121 -12.02 9.03 4.07
CA PRO A 121 -12.71 9.19 5.35
C PRO A 121 -14.22 9.47 5.23
N TYR A 122 -14.68 9.83 4.03
CA TYR A 122 -16.06 10.25 3.77
C TYR A 122 -16.82 9.26 2.87
N MET A 123 -16.19 8.15 2.50
CA MET A 123 -16.83 7.08 1.73
C MET A 123 -17.69 6.22 2.66
N GLY A 124 -19.00 6.49 2.67
CA GLY A 124 -19.96 5.77 3.51
C GLY A 124 -20.18 4.31 3.10
N PRO A 125 -20.97 3.55 3.87
CA PRO A 125 -21.24 2.14 3.60
C PRO A 125 -21.79 1.87 2.18
N GLU A 126 -22.66 2.74 1.68
CA GLU A 126 -23.25 2.62 0.33
C GLU A 126 -22.19 2.58 -0.77
N PHE A 127 -21.13 3.40 -0.65
CA PHE A 127 -20.03 3.36 -1.61
C PHE A 127 -19.36 1.98 -1.66
N TRP A 128 -19.11 1.38 -0.51
CA TRP A 128 -18.44 0.08 -0.42
C TRP A 128 -19.31 -1.06 -0.90
N GLN A 129 -20.62 -0.92 -0.83
CA GLN A 129 -21.59 -1.91 -1.31
C GLN A 129 -21.83 -1.78 -2.82
N ASN A 130 -22.06 -0.55 -3.31
CA ASN A 130 -22.63 -0.31 -4.63
C ASN A 130 -21.62 0.02 -5.72
N ASN A 131 -20.40 0.51 -5.35
CA ASN A 131 -19.41 0.98 -6.31
C ASN A 131 -18.23 0.01 -6.51
N TRP A 132 -18.31 -1.18 -5.93
CA TRP A 132 -17.23 -2.16 -5.96
C TRP A 132 -17.67 -3.49 -6.53
N ASP A 133 -16.91 -3.97 -7.50
CA ASP A 133 -16.99 -5.33 -7.99
C ASP A 133 -15.92 -6.19 -7.30
N TRP A 134 -16.24 -7.47 -7.04
CA TRP A 134 -15.27 -8.47 -6.61
C TRP A 134 -15.01 -9.45 -7.74
N LYS A 135 -13.74 -9.71 -8.00
CA LYS A 135 -13.33 -10.80 -8.87
C LYS A 135 -12.66 -11.89 -8.06
N ASN A 136 -13.15 -13.12 -8.20
CA ASN A 136 -12.65 -14.31 -7.50
C ASN A 136 -12.70 -14.21 -5.96
N GLU A 137 -13.69 -13.53 -5.39
CA GLU A 137 -13.85 -13.38 -3.93
C GLU A 137 -13.85 -14.74 -3.22
N LYS A 138 -14.38 -15.79 -3.87
CA LYS A 138 -14.44 -17.14 -3.30
C LYS A 138 -13.08 -17.67 -2.81
N ILE A 139 -11.97 -17.36 -3.50
CA ILE A 139 -10.62 -17.76 -3.05
C ILE A 139 -10.33 -17.20 -1.66
N LEU A 140 -10.68 -15.93 -1.43
CA LEU A 140 -10.49 -15.28 -0.15
C LEU A 140 -11.43 -15.84 0.92
N GLN A 141 -12.71 -16.07 0.59
CA GLN A 141 -13.70 -16.66 1.49
C GLN A 141 -13.28 -18.06 1.95
N ASP A 142 -12.82 -18.89 1.00
CA ASP A 142 -12.33 -20.25 1.31
C ASP A 142 -11.10 -20.20 2.24
N ALA A 143 -10.21 -19.23 2.06
CA ALA A 143 -9.06 -19.01 2.95
C ALA A 143 -9.49 -18.59 4.37
N TYR A 144 -10.45 -17.66 4.51
CA TYR A 144 -10.99 -17.26 5.79
C TYR A 144 -11.72 -18.39 6.51
N ASN A 145 -12.47 -19.22 5.77
CA ASN A 145 -13.23 -20.34 6.33
C ASN A 145 -12.34 -21.39 7.00
N ARG A 146 -11.06 -21.48 6.63
CA ARG A 146 -10.06 -22.32 7.30
C ARG A 146 -9.67 -21.85 8.71
N LYS A 147 -10.05 -20.61 9.09
CA LYS A 147 -9.78 -19.99 10.40
C LYS A 147 -8.30 -19.96 10.84
N LYS A 148 -7.38 -20.10 9.90
CA LYS A 148 -5.92 -20.05 10.15
C LYS A 148 -5.35 -18.65 9.96
N GLY A 149 -6.21 -17.65 9.71
CA GLY A 149 -5.82 -16.30 9.28
C GLY A 149 -5.34 -16.26 7.83
N VAL A 150 -5.21 -15.07 7.29
CA VAL A 150 -4.85 -14.84 5.88
C VAL A 150 -3.73 -13.81 5.79
N ILE A 151 -2.76 -14.04 4.92
CA ILE A 151 -1.76 -13.07 4.54
C ILE A 151 -2.13 -12.56 3.16
N LEU A 152 -2.42 -11.27 3.05
CA LEU A 152 -2.70 -10.64 1.77
C LEU A 152 -1.43 -9.99 1.23
N VAL A 153 -0.87 -10.54 0.17
CA VAL A 153 0.27 -9.93 -0.52
C VAL A 153 -0.21 -9.09 -1.70
N SER A 154 0.35 -7.90 -1.82
CA SER A 154 0.07 -6.97 -2.90
C SER A 154 1.31 -6.14 -3.21
N GLY A 155 1.17 -5.19 -4.14
CA GLY A 155 2.14 -4.14 -4.42
C GLY A 155 1.50 -2.76 -4.27
N HIS A 156 2.29 -1.71 -4.51
CA HIS A 156 1.77 -0.36 -4.73
C HIS A 156 1.14 -0.28 -6.12
N ILE A 157 0.04 -1.01 -6.29
CA ILE A 157 -0.69 -1.23 -7.55
C ILE A 157 -2.10 -0.66 -7.38
N GLY A 158 -2.49 0.22 -8.28
CA GLY A 158 -3.83 0.81 -8.29
C GLY A 158 -4.21 1.48 -6.97
N MET A 159 -5.33 1.07 -6.37
CA MET A 159 -5.95 1.67 -5.19
C MET A 159 -5.68 0.86 -3.90
N MET A 160 -4.43 0.57 -3.59
CA MET A 160 -4.03 -0.36 -2.51
C MET A 160 -4.70 -0.10 -1.15
N ASP A 161 -4.78 1.15 -0.69
CA ASP A 161 -5.42 1.47 0.61
C ASP A 161 -6.93 1.23 0.56
N LEU A 162 -7.57 1.41 -0.62
CA LEU A 162 -8.99 1.11 -0.80
C LEU A 162 -9.26 -0.40 -0.77
N SER A 163 -8.31 -1.25 -1.18
CA SER A 163 -8.45 -2.71 -1.04
C SER A 163 -8.70 -3.12 0.41
N GLY A 164 -7.90 -2.55 1.33
CA GLY A 164 -8.11 -2.74 2.76
C GLY A 164 -9.51 -2.27 3.18
N GLY A 165 -9.94 -1.09 2.70
CA GLY A 165 -11.26 -0.54 2.98
C GLY A 165 -12.39 -1.46 2.55
N LYS A 166 -12.33 -2.01 1.34
CA LYS A 166 -13.33 -2.97 0.86
C LYS A 166 -13.42 -4.19 1.78
N LEU A 167 -12.28 -4.75 2.21
CA LEU A 167 -12.25 -5.86 3.17
C LEU A 167 -12.92 -5.50 4.49
N GLY A 168 -12.46 -4.42 5.16
CA GLY A 168 -12.97 -4.03 6.47
C GLY A 168 -14.43 -3.65 6.45
N MET A 169 -14.91 -2.99 5.39
CA MET A 169 -16.30 -2.58 5.24
C MET A 169 -17.24 -3.72 4.84
N CYS A 170 -16.71 -4.80 4.26
CA CYS A 170 -17.45 -6.05 4.04
C CYS A 170 -17.38 -7.02 5.23
N GLY A 171 -16.86 -6.58 6.38
CA GLY A 171 -16.86 -7.36 7.61
C GLY A 171 -15.70 -8.35 7.75
N TYR A 172 -14.73 -8.35 6.85
CA TYR A 172 -13.53 -9.16 7.00
C TYR A 172 -12.57 -8.52 8.03
N PRO A 173 -12.25 -9.19 9.15
CA PRO A 173 -11.27 -8.66 10.09
C PRO A 173 -9.91 -8.51 9.42
N ALA A 174 -9.42 -7.28 9.29
CA ALA A 174 -8.20 -7.04 8.53
C ALA A 174 -7.27 -6.00 9.18
N GLY A 175 -5.97 -6.15 8.92
CA GLY A 175 -4.94 -5.19 9.27
C GLY A 175 -3.99 -4.94 8.09
N MET A 176 -3.41 -3.74 8.03
CA MET A 176 -2.43 -3.37 7.00
C MET A 176 -1.11 -2.97 7.64
N VAL A 177 -0.03 -3.64 7.20
CA VAL A 177 1.33 -3.29 7.61
C VAL A 177 1.83 -2.11 6.78
N GLY A 178 2.38 -1.12 7.44
CA GLY A 178 2.92 0.05 6.78
C GLY A 178 3.94 0.82 7.61
N LYS A 179 4.58 1.78 6.99
CA LYS A 179 5.52 2.68 7.65
C LYS A 179 4.76 3.83 8.32
N LYS A 180 5.11 4.14 9.57
CA LYS A 180 4.67 5.39 10.20
C LYS A 180 5.17 6.58 9.38
N ILE A 181 4.26 7.47 8.98
CA ILE A 181 4.62 8.70 8.28
C ILE A 181 5.26 9.67 9.27
N SER A 182 6.39 10.25 8.88
CA SER A 182 7.16 11.12 9.79
C SER A 182 6.40 12.41 10.14
N HIS A 183 5.66 12.98 9.18
CA HIS A 183 4.88 14.19 9.42
C HIS A 183 3.58 13.84 10.17
N PRO A 184 3.32 14.44 11.34
CA PRO A 184 2.23 14.05 12.23
C PRO A 184 0.83 14.20 11.60
N VAL A 185 0.58 15.25 10.81
CA VAL A 185 -0.71 15.48 10.13
C VAL A 185 -1.01 14.36 9.14
N PHE A 186 -0.06 14.01 8.27
CA PHE A 186 -0.25 12.94 7.30
C PHE A 186 -0.31 11.55 7.96
N ASN A 187 0.44 11.36 9.06
CA ASN A 187 0.34 10.12 9.83
C ASN A 187 -1.05 9.97 10.46
N LYS A 188 -1.58 11.06 11.02
CA LYS A 188 -2.94 11.08 11.57
C LYS A 188 -3.97 10.78 10.48
N LEU A 189 -3.90 11.46 9.33
CA LEU A 189 -4.78 11.19 8.19
C LEU A 189 -4.80 9.72 7.80
N THR A 190 -3.63 9.08 7.69
CA THR A 190 -3.53 7.66 7.35
C THR A 190 -4.18 6.77 8.40
N LEU A 191 -3.94 7.04 9.68
CA LEU A 191 -4.51 6.24 10.77
C LEU A 191 -6.03 6.40 10.86
N ASP A 192 -6.53 7.61 10.68
CA ASP A 192 -7.97 7.91 10.72
C ASP A 192 -8.69 7.29 9.51
N SER A 193 -8.09 7.40 8.31
CA SER A 193 -8.64 6.76 7.11
C SER A 193 -8.74 5.24 7.28
N ARG A 194 -7.71 4.59 7.80
CA ARG A 194 -7.74 3.14 8.06
C ARG A 194 -8.78 2.76 9.11
N ARG A 195 -8.90 3.56 10.18
CA ARG A 195 -9.93 3.35 11.20
C ARG A 195 -11.34 3.48 10.62
N ALA A 196 -11.58 4.50 9.80
CA ALA A 196 -12.87 4.70 9.13
C ALA A 196 -13.26 3.53 8.22
N MET A 197 -12.27 2.78 7.73
CA MET A 197 -12.45 1.57 6.92
C MET A 197 -12.45 0.26 7.73
N ASN A 198 -12.52 0.30 9.06
CA ASN A 198 -12.39 -0.88 9.95
C ASN A 198 -11.08 -1.65 9.78
N ILE A 199 -10.00 -0.96 9.38
CA ILE A 199 -8.69 -1.59 9.16
C ILE A 199 -7.73 -1.25 10.30
N CYS A 200 -7.12 -2.28 10.89
CA CYS A 200 -6.07 -2.10 11.88
C CYS A 200 -4.76 -1.64 11.21
N ALA A 201 -4.28 -0.45 11.55
CA ALA A 201 -2.97 0.01 11.10
C ALA A 201 -1.84 -0.65 11.91
N ILE A 202 -0.93 -1.33 11.26
CA ILE A 202 0.21 -2.03 11.88
C ILE A 202 1.50 -1.35 11.43
N ASN A 203 2.26 -0.78 12.38
CA ASN A 203 3.58 -0.22 12.04
C ASN A 203 4.57 -1.37 11.80
N TYR A 204 5.28 -1.36 10.66
CA TYR A 204 6.22 -2.42 10.29
C TYR A 204 7.37 -2.64 11.31
N LYS A 205 7.72 -1.61 12.08
CA LYS A 205 8.71 -1.74 13.16
C LYS A 205 8.06 -2.44 14.37
N ASN A 206 8.68 -3.51 14.84
CA ASN A 206 8.21 -4.33 15.97
C ASN A 206 6.80 -4.92 15.76
N SER A 207 6.43 -5.20 14.50
CA SER A 207 5.10 -5.67 14.13
C SER A 207 4.87 -7.17 14.32
N ALA A 208 5.92 -7.96 14.48
CA ALA A 208 5.83 -9.44 14.48
C ALA A 208 4.76 -9.98 15.45
N THR A 209 4.78 -9.53 16.71
CA THR A 209 3.81 -9.95 17.72
C THR A 209 2.37 -9.58 17.35
N ARG A 210 2.15 -8.36 16.78
CA ARG A 210 0.80 -7.91 16.38
C ARG A 210 0.30 -8.68 15.17
N ILE A 211 1.18 -8.94 14.19
CA ILE A 211 0.88 -9.75 13.01
C ILE A 211 0.48 -11.17 13.43
N LEU A 212 1.33 -11.85 14.23
CA LEU A 212 1.06 -13.22 14.68
C LEU A 212 -0.22 -13.32 15.52
N ARG A 213 -0.50 -12.33 16.38
CA ARG A 213 -1.76 -12.29 17.13
C ARG A 213 -2.97 -12.08 16.21
N GLY A 214 -2.85 -11.24 15.18
CA GLY A 214 -3.92 -11.02 14.21
C GLY A 214 -4.23 -12.30 13.43
N ILE A 215 -3.21 -12.95 12.90
CA ILE A 215 -3.34 -14.22 12.19
C ILE A 215 -4.00 -15.29 13.08
N LYS A 216 -3.56 -15.43 14.33
CA LYS A 216 -4.19 -16.38 15.29
C LYS A 216 -5.67 -16.08 15.56
N ARG A 217 -6.11 -14.84 15.43
CA ARG A 217 -7.54 -14.45 15.55
C ARG A 217 -8.32 -14.61 14.25
N GLY A 218 -7.69 -15.12 13.19
CA GLY A 218 -8.34 -15.28 11.88
C GLY A 218 -8.38 -13.99 11.06
N GLU A 219 -7.61 -12.94 11.43
CA GLU A 219 -7.55 -11.69 10.68
C GLU A 219 -6.76 -11.88 9.35
N ALA A 220 -7.11 -11.09 8.34
CA ALA A 220 -6.25 -10.91 7.17
C ALA A 220 -5.22 -9.79 7.42
N ILE A 221 -3.96 -10.06 7.14
CA ILE A 221 -2.89 -9.07 7.28
C ILE A 221 -2.31 -8.72 5.92
N GLY A 222 -2.59 -7.50 5.47
CA GLY A 222 -2.10 -6.97 4.19
C GLY A 222 -0.66 -6.48 4.28
N MET A 223 0.16 -6.91 3.33
CA MET A 223 1.57 -6.52 3.20
C MET A 223 1.93 -6.25 1.73
N ALA A 224 2.44 -5.04 1.45
CA ALA A 224 3.02 -4.73 0.14
C ALA A 224 4.47 -5.25 0.08
N ILE A 225 4.79 -5.99 -0.99
CA ILE A 225 6.10 -6.67 -1.13
C ILE A 225 6.97 -6.13 -2.27
N ASP A 226 6.50 -5.13 -2.99
CA ASP A 226 7.08 -4.61 -4.23
C ASP A 226 8.12 -3.50 -4.05
N GLN A 227 8.40 -3.06 -2.84
CA GLN A 227 9.37 -2.00 -2.59
C GLN A 227 10.71 -2.52 -2.10
N ASN A 228 11.78 -1.75 -2.42
CA ASN A 228 13.12 -2.04 -1.95
C ASN A 228 13.21 -1.93 -0.43
N MET A 229 13.78 -2.94 0.22
CA MET A 229 13.90 -3.04 1.66
C MET A 229 15.31 -2.72 2.17
N LYS A 230 15.45 -2.56 3.49
CA LYS A 230 16.76 -2.57 4.15
C LYS A 230 17.26 -4.02 4.28
N PRO A 231 18.58 -4.27 4.18
CA PRO A 231 19.14 -5.63 4.20
C PRO A 231 18.67 -6.50 5.37
N GLN A 232 18.56 -5.94 6.58
CA GLN A 232 18.16 -6.69 7.78
C GLN A 232 16.70 -7.21 7.75
N TYR A 233 15.83 -6.65 6.88
CA TYR A 233 14.42 -7.02 6.77
C TYR A 233 14.06 -7.72 5.47
N GLY A 234 15.04 -7.87 4.56
CA GLY A 234 14.81 -8.38 3.23
C GLY A 234 15.70 -9.57 2.88
N MET A 235 15.38 -10.16 1.76
CA MET A 235 16.22 -11.13 1.06
C MET A 235 16.19 -10.81 -0.44
N PHE A 236 17.24 -11.20 -1.17
CA PHE A 236 17.27 -11.07 -2.61
C PHE A 236 16.42 -12.16 -3.26
N ILE A 237 15.55 -11.72 -4.15
CA ILE A 237 14.75 -12.57 -5.03
C ILE A 237 14.89 -12.05 -6.45
N ASP A 238 14.54 -12.85 -7.43
CA ASP A 238 14.32 -12.35 -8.77
C ASP A 238 13.06 -11.46 -8.80
N TRP A 239 13.21 -10.29 -9.34
CA TRP A 239 12.10 -9.39 -9.58
C TRP A 239 12.17 -8.92 -11.03
N MET A 240 11.34 -9.54 -11.88
CA MET A 240 11.26 -9.24 -13.32
C MET A 240 12.64 -9.34 -14.01
N GLY A 241 13.34 -10.46 -13.78
CA GLY A 241 14.63 -10.77 -14.42
C GLY A 241 15.84 -10.10 -13.77
N LYS A 242 15.69 -9.42 -12.62
CA LYS A 242 16.82 -8.79 -11.93
C LYS A 242 16.72 -8.95 -10.41
N PRO A 243 17.83 -9.28 -9.71
CA PRO A 243 17.82 -9.37 -8.25
C PRO A 243 17.34 -8.08 -7.59
N ALA A 244 16.41 -8.21 -6.66
CA ALA A 244 15.91 -7.09 -5.88
C ALA A 244 15.66 -7.50 -4.44
N LEU A 245 16.04 -6.61 -3.51
CA LEU A 245 15.86 -6.85 -2.10
C LEU A 245 14.38 -6.67 -1.71
N SER A 246 13.72 -7.75 -1.31
CA SER A 246 12.29 -7.82 -1.00
C SER A 246 12.06 -8.20 0.45
N VAL A 247 10.92 -7.74 1.02
CA VAL A 247 10.53 -8.09 2.38
C VAL A 247 10.26 -9.59 2.49
N LYS A 248 10.81 -10.25 3.53
CA LYS A 248 10.63 -11.68 3.79
C LYS A 248 9.53 -12.01 4.82
N ALA A 249 8.96 -10.99 5.43
CA ALA A 249 7.99 -11.17 6.52
C ALA A 249 6.75 -11.99 6.14
N PRO A 250 6.11 -11.82 4.97
CA PRO A 250 4.95 -12.65 4.61
C PRO A 250 5.26 -14.14 4.58
N ALA A 251 6.36 -14.55 3.94
CA ALA A 251 6.79 -15.96 3.89
C ALA A 251 7.14 -16.49 5.29
N MET A 252 7.85 -15.71 6.12
CA MET A 252 8.16 -16.09 7.50
C MET A 252 6.90 -16.29 8.36
N VAL A 253 5.90 -15.42 8.21
CA VAL A 253 4.63 -15.52 8.95
C VAL A 253 3.84 -16.73 8.46
N ALA A 254 3.72 -16.94 7.14
CA ALA A 254 3.04 -18.09 6.56
C ALA A 254 3.65 -19.41 7.06
N ARG A 255 4.97 -19.54 7.00
CA ARG A 255 5.71 -20.71 7.50
C ARG A 255 5.38 -21.01 8.97
N ARG A 256 5.34 -19.97 9.81
CA ARG A 256 5.13 -20.13 11.24
C ARG A 256 3.68 -20.46 11.62
N THR A 257 2.71 -20.04 10.83
CA THR A 257 1.29 -20.07 11.20
C THR A 257 0.46 -21.01 10.35
N GLY A 258 0.93 -21.41 9.17
CA GLY A 258 0.13 -22.12 8.19
C GLY A 258 -1.00 -21.28 7.59
N ALA A 259 -0.92 -19.93 7.71
CA ALA A 259 -1.88 -19.03 7.13
C ALA A 259 -1.78 -19.06 5.59
N ALA A 260 -2.95 -19.00 4.93
CA ALA A 260 -3.00 -18.88 3.48
C ALA A 260 -2.39 -17.57 3.01
N VAL A 261 -1.66 -17.60 1.91
CA VAL A 261 -1.14 -16.39 1.26
C VAL A 261 -1.97 -16.11 0.02
N ILE A 262 -2.64 -14.99 -0.01
CA ILE A 262 -3.53 -14.57 -1.11
C ILE A 262 -2.92 -13.37 -1.80
N ALA A 263 -2.78 -13.44 -3.13
CA ALA A 263 -2.36 -12.32 -3.95
C ALA A 263 -3.57 -11.58 -4.52
N GLY A 264 -3.48 -10.25 -4.55
CA GLY A 264 -4.57 -9.43 -5.08
C GLY A 264 -4.22 -7.95 -5.18
N TYR A 265 -5.10 -7.21 -5.84
CA TYR A 265 -4.99 -5.76 -6.02
C TYR A 265 -6.36 -5.13 -6.22
N SER A 266 -6.44 -3.81 -6.22
CA SER A 266 -7.65 -3.10 -6.62
C SER A 266 -7.33 -1.91 -7.50
N TYR A 267 -8.30 -1.50 -8.29
CA TYR A 267 -8.17 -0.34 -9.17
C TYR A 267 -9.51 0.34 -9.45
N GLN A 268 -9.45 1.58 -9.87
CA GLN A 268 -10.60 2.30 -10.37
C GLN A 268 -10.84 1.90 -11.83
N LYS A 269 -11.90 1.14 -12.08
CA LYS A 269 -12.27 0.60 -13.39
C LYS A 269 -12.92 1.64 -14.27
N GLU A 270 -13.83 2.43 -13.68
CA GLU A 270 -14.58 3.50 -14.30
C GLU A 270 -14.63 4.72 -13.37
N ILE A 271 -15.34 5.76 -13.76
CA ILE A 271 -15.39 7.04 -13.02
C ILE A 271 -15.77 6.84 -11.53
N ASP A 272 -16.76 5.98 -11.26
CA ASP A 272 -17.27 5.70 -9.92
C ASP A 272 -17.30 4.20 -9.58
N ARG A 273 -16.70 3.37 -10.43
CA ARG A 273 -16.62 1.92 -10.23
C ARG A 273 -15.20 1.49 -9.92
N PHE A 274 -15.10 0.60 -8.95
CA PHE A 274 -13.84 0.03 -8.49
C PHE A 274 -13.92 -1.49 -8.56
N GLU A 275 -12.79 -2.12 -8.75
CA GLU A 275 -12.72 -3.58 -8.76
C GLU A 275 -11.63 -4.05 -7.79
N MET A 276 -11.99 -5.00 -6.93
CA MET A 276 -11.05 -5.79 -6.15
C MET A 276 -10.85 -7.13 -6.82
N VAL A 277 -9.61 -7.45 -7.13
CA VAL A 277 -9.22 -8.70 -7.80
C VAL A 277 -8.39 -9.53 -6.85
N VAL A 278 -8.93 -10.68 -6.46
CA VAL A 278 -8.15 -11.76 -5.86
C VAL A 278 -7.61 -12.59 -7.02
N THR A 279 -6.31 -12.64 -7.19
CA THR A 279 -5.73 -13.35 -8.34
C THR A 279 -5.59 -14.84 -8.08
N GLU A 280 -5.06 -15.19 -6.91
CA GLU A 280 -4.79 -16.58 -6.55
C GLU A 280 -4.49 -16.72 -5.05
N GLU A 281 -4.61 -17.93 -4.55
CA GLU A 281 -3.88 -18.38 -3.37
C GLU A 281 -2.50 -18.85 -3.84
N VAL A 282 -1.46 -18.23 -3.29
CA VAL A 282 -0.08 -18.55 -3.67
C VAL A 282 0.29 -19.90 -3.08
N PRO A 283 0.67 -20.89 -3.91
CA PRO A 283 1.04 -22.21 -3.43
C PRO A 283 2.21 -22.15 -2.46
N TRP A 284 2.15 -22.96 -1.40
CA TRP A 284 3.25 -23.12 -0.45
C TRP A 284 4.10 -24.33 -0.80
N GLU A 285 5.40 -24.12 -0.98
CA GLU A 285 6.37 -25.19 -1.16
C GLU A 285 7.11 -25.44 0.15
N ALA A 286 6.94 -26.64 0.71
CA ALA A 286 7.59 -27.04 1.95
C ALA A 286 9.02 -27.50 1.70
N CYS A 287 9.95 -27.05 2.54
CA CYS A 287 11.34 -27.52 2.58
C CYS A 287 11.76 -27.60 4.07
N PRO A 288 11.22 -28.60 4.80
CA PRO A 288 11.40 -28.68 6.26
C PRO A 288 12.85 -28.79 6.71
N GLU A 289 13.70 -29.42 5.88
CA GLU A 289 15.13 -29.63 6.10
C GLU A 289 15.95 -28.32 6.01
N ASP A 290 15.45 -27.33 5.27
CA ASP A 290 16.12 -26.03 5.11
C ASP A 290 15.11 -24.86 5.22
N PRO A 291 14.91 -24.33 6.43
CA PRO A 291 13.97 -23.23 6.68
C PRO A 291 14.28 -21.93 5.91
N GLU A 292 15.55 -21.66 5.61
CA GLU A 292 15.93 -20.45 4.86
C GLU A 292 15.60 -20.61 3.38
N LYS A 293 15.88 -21.78 2.81
CA LYS A 293 15.50 -22.15 1.44
C LYS A 293 13.97 -22.14 1.29
N GLU A 294 13.23 -22.70 2.25
CA GLU A 294 11.76 -22.68 2.25
C GLU A 294 11.22 -21.26 2.20
N ILE A 295 11.75 -20.34 3.02
CA ILE A 295 11.36 -18.92 3.01
C ILE A 295 11.73 -18.27 1.67
N LEU A 296 12.89 -18.58 1.09
CA LEU A 296 13.33 -18.02 -0.19
C LEU A 296 12.39 -18.43 -1.33
N ILE A 297 12.10 -19.72 -1.46
CA ILE A 297 11.20 -20.26 -2.50
C ILE A 297 9.83 -19.58 -2.38
N ASN A 298 9.25 -19.57 -1.18
CA ASN A 298 7.92 -19.03 -0.98
C ASN A 298 7.86 -17.49 -1.09
N ASN A 299 8.94 -16.79 -0.78
CA ASN A 299 9.05 -15.35 -1.05
C ASN A 299 9.13 -15.08 -2.56
N GLN A 300 9.79 -15.96 -3.34
CA GLN A 300 9.80 -15.88 -4.80
C GLN A 300 8.41 -16.14 -5.38
N ASN A 301 7.72 -17.20 -4.94
CA ASN A 301 6.36 -17.51 -5.40
C ASN A 301 5.38 -16.36 -5.17
N GLN A 302 5.48 -15.70 -4.00
CA GLN A 302 4.69 -14.50 -3.69
C GLN A 302 5.04 -13.34 -4.62
N ALA A 303 6.32 -13.14 -4.89
CA ALA A 303 6.78 -12.09 -5.80
C ALA A 303 6.29 -12.34 -7.23
N ASP A 304 6.34 -13.59 -7.70
CA ASP A 304 5.90 -13.97 -9.04
C ASP A 304 4.39 -13.72 -9.23
N ALA A 305 3.59 -13.98 -8.19
CA ALA A 305 2.17 -13.63 -8.22
C ALA A 305 1.95 -12.13 -8.43
N ILE A 306 2.71 -11.27 -7.73
CA ILE A 306 2.62 -9.81 -7.90
C ILE A 306 3.19 -9.35 -9.24
N GLN A 307 4.26 -9.96 -9.73
CA GLN A 307 4.84 -9.67 -11.04
C GLN A 307 3.83 -9.95 -12.17
N ARG A 308 3.09 -11.07 -12.09
CA ARG A 308 2.01 -11.37 -13.05
C ARG A 308 0.96 -10.25 -13.10
N ILE A 309 0.58 -9.68 -11.96
CA ILE A 309 -0.34 -8.53 -11.91
C ILE A 309 0.26 -7.32 -12.62
N ILE A 310 1.53 -7.01 -12.34
CA ILE A 310 2.22 -5.85 -12.94
C ILE A 310 2.36 -6.01 -14.46
N TYR A 311 2.67 -7.21 -14.95
CA TYR A 311 2.72 -7.48 -16.39
C TYR A 311 1.36 -7.31 -17.07
N ALA A 312 0.28 -7.76 -16.40
CA ALA A 312 -1.08 -7.66 -16.93
C ALA A 312 -1.63 -6.21 -16.89
N LYS A 313 -1.21 -5.40 -15.92
CA LYS A 313 -1.69 -4.03 -15.67
C LYS A 313 -0.55 -3.08 -15.34
N PRO A 314 0.41 -2.89 -16.26
CA PRO A 314 1.62 -2.10 -15.96
C PRO A 314 1.32 -0.64 -15.60
N GLU A 315 0.25 -0.05 -16.14
CA GLU A 315 -0.18 1.32 -15.84
C GLU A 315 -0.61 1.53 -14.39
N LEU A 316 -0.86 0.48 -13.63
CA LEU A 316 -1.28 0.58 -12.24
C LEU A 316 -0.12 0.58 -11.25
N TRP A 317 1.08 0.13 -11.64
CA TRP A 317 2.20 0.01 -10.71
C TRP A 317 2.94 1.34 -10.49
N PHE A 318 3.53 1.47 -9.28
CA PHE A 318 4.23 2.69 -8.84
C PHE A 318 5.67 2.73 -9.38
N TRP A 319 5.82 2.94 -10.70
CA TRP A 319 7.11 2.91 -11.44
C TRP A 319 8.16 3.88 -10.91
N ILE A 320 7.79 4.93 -10.21
CA ILE A 320 8.71 5.97 -9.71
C ILE A 320 9.45 5.57 -8.41
N HIS A 321 9.28 4.34 -7.92
CA HIS A 321 10.05 3.80 -6.81
C HIS A 321 11.37 3.18 -7.28
N ARG A 322 12.48 3.40 -6.57
CA ARG A 322 13.79 2.79 -6.87
C ARG A 322 13.83 1.34 -6.41
N ARG A 323 13.10 0.45 -7.09
CA ARG A 323 12.92 -0.96 -6.72
C ARG A 323 14.25 -1.71 -6.60
N TRP A 324 15.18 -1.45 -7.49
CA TRP A 324 16.49 -2.12 -7.57
C TRP A 324 17.63 -1.28 -6.97
N LYS A 325 17.32 -0.44 -5.97
CA LYS A 325 18.33 0.41 -5.34
C LYS A 325 19.44 -0.39 -4.64
N ASN A 326 19.06 -1.41 -3.89
CA ASN A 326 19.99 -2.32 -3.24
C ASN A 326 20.22 -3.51 -4.15
N GLN A 327 21.48 -3.77 -4.46
CA GLN A 327 21.91 -4.86 -5.33
C GLN A 327 22.89 -5.76 -4.57
N PRO A 328 23.05 -7.05 -4.96
CA PRO A 328 24.13 -7.91 -4.46
C PRO A 328 25.52 -7.28 -4.69
N CYS A 329 26.49 -7.66 -3.89
CA CYS A 329 27.82 -7.00 -3.78
C CYS A 329 28.59 -6.78 -5.10
N ARG A 330 28.27 -7.50 -6.17
CA ARG A 330 28.95 -7.38 -7.48
C ARG A 330 28.15 -6.60 -8.52
N MET A 331 26.95 -6.14 -8.19
CA MET A 331 26.08 -5.45 -9.13
C MET A 331 25.95 -3.96 -8.80
N SER A 332 26.01 -3.12 -9.83
CA SER A 332 25.87 -1.68 -9.65
C SER A 332 24.41 -1.27 -9.43
N ASN A 333 24.22 -0.23 -8.63
CA ASN A 333 22.93 0.42 -8.45
C ASN A 333 22.51 1.11 -9.77
N PRO A 334 21.39 0.70 -10.42
CA PRO A 334 21.01 1.21 -11.74
C PRO A 334 20.60 2.69 -11.74
N TYR A 335 20.39 3.30 -10.58
CA TYR A 335 19.97 4.70 -10.46
C TYR A 335 21.13 5.66 -10.12
N LYS A 336 22.35 5.18 -10.00
CA LYS A 336 23.53 6.06 -9.93
C LYS A 336 23.86 6.50 -11.34
N LYS A 337 23.88 7.79 -11.60
CA LYS A 337 24.48 8.33 -12.83
C LYS A 337 25.93 7.88 -12.88
N LYS A 338 26.36 7.34 -14.01
CA LYS A 338 27.78 7.09 -14.31
C LYS A 338 28.51 8.41 -14.35
#